data_97392d31850605583a11f452741b847b
#
_entry.id   97392d31850605583a11f452741b847b
#
_cell.length_a   1.000
_cell.length_b   1.000
_cell.length_c   1.000
_cell.angle_alpha   90.00
_cell.angle_beta   90.00
_cell.angle_gamma   90.00
#
_symmetry.space_group_name_H-M   'P 1'
#
loop_
_entity.id
_entity.type
_entity.pdbx_description
1 polymer ?
#
loop_
_entity_poly.entity_id
_entity_poly.type
_entity_poly.pdbx_seq_one_letter_code
_entity_poly.pdbx_strand_id
1 'polypeptide(L)'
;MDSASETNCFNLVVSEDKMLAVLEAYAPIEIDEEQVIGFLEKESGIANPDREAVRTFLEKCPSSDGEVSVPVAQGTEAEDGQDGYIDWAFDAEKESPGENDRIDWRNQNKVWSADKGELIGSLVPAVEGHDGVDVYGKQVPAKPGKPATLNAGPNVTVSKDGTKFLAEVAGMVLRKGSTVRIDPVLKVRGNVDLDSGNIDFKGDITISGNVLDLFVVKATGSITIGGYVEAATVESGGNLTIKGGVSGKRECIISSNGDLHAKYIDYARAKCNGDLIVDVEVIDSNVETLGSVLVKQKGIIGGHVVVAHQLESQNLGSDAGTPTTIVAGHDSAHVSGLDILAMKERSLSAKVKDLANKVAVLDRVKDRLPAAKRELLTEMANEQATSEEELEQVRTEARDLVNEGRELLANASVKVKGIAYQGLVVEMGGTRKQFLETMEGPFEMKFDVAKKRILLLSEKKR
;
A
#
# COMPACT_ATOMS: atom_id res chain seq x y z
N MET A 1 -35.22 -86.17 11.21
CA MET A 1 -33.99 -86.44 12.02
C MET A 1 -33.33 -85.15 12.15
N ASP A 2 -33.49 -84.66 13.33
CA ASP A 2 -33.10 -83.30 13.71
C ASP A 2 -31.58 -83.13 13.66
N SER A 3 -31.14 -82.18 12.92
CA SER A 3 -29.81 -81.62 13.11
C SER A 3 -29.88 -80.54 14.21
N ALA A 4 -29.42 -80.98 15.40
CA ALA A 4 -29.24 -80.11 16.52
C ALA A 4 -28.34 -78.91 16.10
N SER A 5 -28.87 -77.72 16.17
CA SER A 5 -28.13 -76.50 16.18
C SER A 5 -27.16 -76.51 17.38
N GLU A 6 -25.90 -76.64 17.17
CA GLU A 6 -24.88 -76.39 18.21
C GLU A 6 -25.13 -74.96 18.74
N THR A 7 -25.61 -74.92 19.97
CA THR A 7 -25.83 -73.65 20.69
C THR A 7 -24.45 -73.02 20.95
N ASN A 8 -24.10 -72.05 20.18
CA ASN A 8 -22.86 -71.25 20.41
C ASN A 8 -23.02 -70.63 21.83
N CYS A 9 -22.13 -70.95 22.72
CA CYS A 9 -22.12 -70.46 24.09
C CYS A 9 -21.65 -68.99 24.21
N PHE A 10 -21.43 -68.30 23.07
CA PHE A 10 -21.03 -66.90 22.97
C PHE A 10 -21.95 -66.19 21.96
N ASN A 11 -22.06 -64.86 22.10
CA ASN A 11 -22.82 -64.00 21.23
C ASN A 11 -21.86 -62.97 20.55
N LEU A 12 -22.18 -62.64 19.29
CA LEU A 12 -21.49 -61.57 18.57
C LEU A 12 -22.42 -60.36 18.54
N VAL A 13 -21.98 -59.27 19.14
CA VAL A 13 -22.68 -57.98 19.11
C VAL A 13 -21.89 -57.03 18.20
N VAL A 14 -22.59 -56.55 17.19
CA VAL A 14 -22.02 -55.54 16.25
C VAL A 14 -22.74 -54.22 16.51
N SER A 15 -21.95 -53.12 16.59
CA SER A 15 -22.50 -51.79 16.76
C SER A 15 -23.42 -51.38 15.61
N GLU A 16 -24.39 -50.51 15.86
CA GLU A 16 -25.37 -50.06 14.83
C GLU A 16 -24.67 -49.44 13.61
N ASP A 17 -23.54 -48.73 13.81
CA ASP A 17 -22.71 -48.14 12.78
C ASP A 17 -21.77 -49.17 12.09
N LYS A 18 -21.78 -50.43 12.55
CA LYS A 18 -20.92 -51.52 12.05
C LYS A 18 -19.41 -51.25 12.16
N MET A 19 -19.01 -50.39 13.11
CA MET A 19 -17.59 -50.02 13.30
C MET A 19 -16.92 -50.86 14.37
N LEU A 20 -17.67 -51.57 15.21
CA LEU A 20 -17.17 -52.41 16.30
C LEU A 20 -17.89 -53.73 16.35
N ALA A 21 -17.14 -54.82 16.43
CA ALA A 21 -17.70 -56.13 16.68
C ALA A 21 -17.12 -56.68 18.00
N VAL A 22 -17.97 -57.09 18.91
CA VAL A 22 -17.65 -57.53 20.27
C VAL A 22 -18.15 -58.94 20.47
N LEU A 23 -17.33 -59.83 21.02
CA LEU A 23 -17.73 -61.14 21.50
C LEU A 23 -18.14 -61.03 22.98
N GLU A 24 -19.29 -61.59 23.29
CA GLU A 24 -19.83 -61.66 24.64
C GLU A 24 -20.09 -63.12 25.05
N ALA A 25 -19.73 -63.46 26.28
CA ALA A 25 -20.03 -64.76 26.86
C ALA A 25 -20.52 -64.62 28.30
N TYR A 26 -21.49 -65.42 28.68
CA TYR A 26 -22.14 -65.37 30.01
C TYR A 26 -21.89 -66.62 30.85
N ALA A 27 -21.09 -67.55 30.32
CA ALA A 27 -20.73 -68.83 31.00
C ALA A 27 -19.33 -69.29 30.55
N PRO A 28 -18.67 -70.15 31.33
CA PRO A 28 -17.38 -70.76 30.92
C PRO A 28 -17.52 -71.49 29.58
N ILE A 29 -16.61 -71.27 28.65
CA ILE A 29 -16.61 -71.84 27.31
C ILE A 29 -15.32 -72.59 27.08
N GLU A 30 -15.42 -73.85 26.58
CA GLU A 30 -14.27 -74.64 26.06
C GLU A 30 -14.44 -74.73 24.52
N ILE A 31 -13.92 -73.77 23.78
CA ILE A 31 -13.96 -73.71 22.31
C ILE A 31 -12.55 -73.39 21.81
N ASP A 32 -12.20 -73.95 20.65
CA ASP A 32 -10.91 -73.71 20.01
C ASP A 32 -10.88 -72.38 19.26
N GLU A 33 -9.71 -71.69 19.25
CA GLU A 33 -9.49 -70.41 18.55
C GLU A 33 -9.96 -70.45 17.08
N GLU A 34 -9.64 -71.54 16.35
CA GLU A 34 -9.95 -71.72 14.96
C GLU A 34 -11.49 -71.78 14.70
N GLN A 35 -12.25 -72.31 15.62
CA GLN A 35 -13.71 -72.38 15.53
C GLN A 35 -14.34 -70.99 15.71
N VAL A 36 -13.85 -70.20 16.65
CA VAL A 36 -14.30 -68.81 16.86
C VAL A 36 -13.97 -67.95 15.65
N ILE A 37 -12.73 -68.06 15.14
CA ILE A 37 -12.34 -67.33 13.92
C ILE A 37 -13.18 -67.78 12.72
N GLY A 38 -13.37 -69.09 12.56
CA GLY A 38 -14.23 -69.64 11.50
C GLY A 38 -15.67 -69.14 11.56
N PHE A 39 -16.25 -68.98 12.76
CA PHE A 39 -17.56 -68.39 12.98
C PHE A 39 -17.55 -66.88 12.57
N LEU A 40 -16.56 -66.10 13.02
CA LEU A 40 -16.44 -64.69 12.71
C LEU A 40 -16.31 -64.44 11.21
N GLU A 41 -15.43 -65.18 10.52
CA GLU A 41 -15.14 -64.97 9.10
C GLU A 41 -16.25 -65.56 8.18
N LYS A 42 -16.66 -66.83 8.44
CA LYS A 42 -17.51 -67.59 7.50
C LYS A 42 -19.02 -67.42 7.78
N GLU A 43 -19.43 -67.40 9.03
CA GLU A 43 -20.84 -67.34 9.39
C GLU A 43 -21.32 -65.91 9.65
N SER A 44 -20.47 -65.07 10.33
CA SER A 44 -20.82 -63.71 10.67
C SER A 44 -20.31 -62.69 9.65
N GLY A 45 -19.38 -63.07 8.74
CA GLY A 45 -18.86 -62.25 7.68
C GLY A 45 -17.92 -61.13 8.14
N ILE A 46 -17.35 -61.21 9.35
CA ILE A 46 -16.36 -60.22 9.85
C ILE A 46 -15.08 -60.31 9.05
N ALA A 47 -14.65 -59.19 8.48
CA ALA A 47 -13.40 -59.10 7.77
C ALA A 47 -12.22 -58.87 8.74
N ASN A 48 -11.17 -59.70 8.66
CA ASN A 48 -9.97 -59.55 9.45
C ASN A 48 -10.20 -59.44 10.98
N PRO A 49 -10.78 -60.48 11.64
CA PRO A 49 -10.93 -60.45 13.09
C PRO A 49 -9.54 -60.45 13.77
N ASP A 50 -9.46 -59.68 14.87
CA ASP A 50 -8.23 -59.60 15.67
C ASP A 50 -8.04 -60.94 16.45
N ARG A 51 -7.09 -61.73 16.00
CA ARG A 51 -6.72 -63.03 16.59
C ARG A 51 -6.24 -62.92 18.02
N GLU A 52 -5.55 -61.82 18.35
CA GLU A 52 -5.02 -61.61 19.70
C GLU A 52 -6.16 -61.28 20.68
N ALA A 53 -7.13 -60.49 20.20
CA ALA A 53 -8.39 -60.22 20.95
C ALA A 53 -9.25 -61.48 21.14
N VAL A 54 -9.33 -62.36 20.13
CA VAL A 54 -10.00 -63.66 20.25
C VAL A 54 -9.34 -64.54 21.27
N ARG A 55 -8.01 -64.66 21.33
CA ARG A 55 -7.25 -65.37 22.37
C ARG A 55 -7.53 -64.78 23.75
N THR A 56 -7.46 -63.47 23.88
CA THR A 56 -7.81 -62.76 25.13
C THR A 56 -9.23 -63.07 25.61
N PHE A 57 -10.16 -63.18 24.69
CA PHE A 57 -11.53 -63.60 24.99
C PHE A 57 -11.58 -65.02 25.54
N LEU A 58 -10.93 -65.97 24.85
CA LEU A 58 -10.87 -67.40 25.26
C LEU A 58 -10.14 -67.62 26.58
N GLU A 59 -9.10 -66.85 26.88
CA GLU A 59 -8.34 -66.90 28.15
C GLU A 59 -9.20 -66.38 29.33
N LYS A 60 -10.10 -65.44 29.12
CA LYS A 60 -10.97 -64.83 30.15
C LYS A 60 -12.21 -65.72 30.42
N CYS A 61 -12.75 -66.39 29.41
CA CYS A 61 -13.96 -67.16 29.51
C CYS A 61 -13.97 -68.33 30.57
N PRO A 62 -12.89 -69.16 30.75
CA PRO A 62 -12.88 -70.24 31.70
C PRO A 62 -12.85 -69.79 33.16
N SER A 63 -12.38 -68.61 33.45
CA SER A 63 -12.11 -68.09 34.79
C SER A 63 -13.09 -67.05 35.30
N SER A 64 -14.12 -66.70 34.53
CA SER A 64 -15.07 -65.65 34.84
C SER A 64 -16.42 -66.19 35.28
N ASP A 65 -16.86 -65.87 36.51
CA ASP A 65 -18.25 -66.08 37.01
C ASP A 65 -19.19 -64.97 36.54
N GLY A 66 -18.84 -64.21 35.48
CA GLY A 66 -19.60 -63.07 34.96
C GLY A 66 -19.47 -62.87 33.45
N GLU A 67 -20.06 -61.83 32.96
CA GLU A 67 -20.05 -61.43 31.56
C GLU A 67 -18.63 -61.10 31.09
N VAL A 68 -18.16 -61.69 30.01
CA VAL A 68 -16.90 -61.41 29.32
C VAL A 68 -17.26 -60.75 27.99
N SER A 69 -16.75 -59.55 27.79
CA SER A 69 -16.96 -58.75 26.56
C SER A 69 -15.63 -58.30 26.03
N VAL A 70 -15.28 -58.68 24.78
CA VAL A 70 -14.00 -58.31 24.15
C VAL A 70 -14.23 -57.88 22.72
N PRO A 71 -13.74 -56.68 22.30
CA PRO A 71 -13.82 -56.25 20.93
C PRO A 71 -12.86 -57.11 20.06
N VAL A 72 -13.39 -57.71 18.98
CA VAL A 72 -12.68 -58.63 18.10
C VAL A 72 -12.49 -58.13 16.66
N ALA A 73 -13.21 -57.06 16.30
CA ALA A 73 -12.93 -56.35 15.07
C ALA A 73 -13.34 -54.90 15.22
N GLN A 74 -12.55 -54.03 14.65
CA GLN A 74 -12.78 -52.60 14.62
C GLN A 74 -12.64 -52.10 13.17
N GLY A 75 -13.64 -51.36 12.68
CA GLY A 75 -13.59 -50.67 11.43
C GLY A 75 -12.67 -49.44 11.49
N THR A 76 -12.35 -48.89 10.34
CA THR A 76 -11.68 -47.59 10.22
C THR A 76 -12.71 -46.55 9.87
N GLU A 77 -12.85 -45.50 10.69
CA GLU A 77 -13.79 -44.42 10.44
C GLU A 77 -13.42 -43.68 9.16
N ALA A 78 -14.43 -43.23 8.41
CA ALA A 78 -14.24 -42.36 7.27
C ALA A 78 -13.84 -40.96 7.74
N GLU A 79 -12.80 -40.41 7.17
CA GLU A 79 -12.37 -39.02 7.41
C GLU A 79 -13.00 -38.11 6.34
N ASP A 80 -13.98 -37.29 6.76
CA ASP A 80 -14.62 -36.31 5.86
C ASP A 80 -13.59 -35.31 5.30
N GLY A 81 -13.76 -34.94 4.04
CA GLY A 81 -12.96 -33.95 3.38
C GLY A 81 -13.19 -32.53 3.95
N GLN A 82 -12.23 -31.65 3.71
CA GLN A 82 -12.32 -30.26 4.13
C GLN A 82 -12.86 -29.38 2.99
N ASP A 83 -13.83 -28.53 3.31
CA ASP A 83 -14.34 -27.55 2.33
C ASP A 83 -13.26 -26.57 1.92
N GLY A 84 -13.20 -26.25 0.64
CA GLY A 84 -12.37 -25.17 0.15
C GLY A 84 -12.84 -23.81 0.68
N TYR A 85 -11.94 -22.86 0.82
CA TYR A 85 -12.26 -21.52 1.30
C TYR A 85 -11.43 -20.45 0.59
N ILE A 86 -11.81 -19.18 0.78
CA ILE A 86 -11.03 -18.06 0.29
C ILE A 86 -10.20 -17.51 1.45
N ASP A 87 -8.89 -17.53 1.27
CA ASP A 87 -7.95 -16.86 2.17
C ASP A 87 -7.84 -15.39 1.75
N TRP A 88 -8.38 -14.49 2.57
CA TRP A 88 -8.43 -13.06 2.29
C TRP A 88 -7.22 -12.36 2.87
N ALA A 89 -6.48 -11.62 2.03
CA ALA A 89 -5.31 -10.85 2.45
C ALA A 89 -5.64 -9.77 3.52
N PHE A 90 -6.91 -9.34 3.59
CA PHE A 90 -7.37 -8.30 4.51
C PHE A 90 -7.95 -8.77 5.85
N ASP A 91 -8.31 -10.04 5.96
CA ASP A 91 -8.83 -10.58 7.23
C ASP A 91 -7.70 -10.77 8.26
N ALA A 92 -6.44 -10.86 7.80
CA ALA A 92 -5.26 -11.00 8.64
C ALA A 92 -4.87 -9.70 9.39
N GLU A 93 -5.35 -8.54 8.95
CA GLU A 93 -5.02 -7.24 9.57
C GLU A 93 -6.00 -6.78 10.68
N LYS A 94 -6.97 -7.60 11.07
CA LYS A 94 -7.76 -7.34 12.28
C LYS A 94 -6.93 -7.65 13.53
N GLU A 95 -5.85 -6.92 13.75
CA GLU A 95 -5.28 -6.81 15.08
C GLU A 95 -6.29 -6.08 15.98
N SER A 96 -6.83 -6.82 16.94
CA SER A 96 -7.57 -6.23 18.05
C SER A 96 -6.64 -5.22 18.73
N PRO A 97 -7.07 -3.98 19.01
CA PRO A 97 -6.25 -3.04 19.73
C PRO A 97 -5.78 -3.67 21.03
N GLY A 98 -4.47 -3.64 21.29
CA GLY A 98 -3.89 -4.17 22.51
C GLY A 98 -4.48 -3.45 23.73
N GLU A 99 -4.60 -4.14 24.86
CA GLU A 99 -5.22 -3.64 26.11
C GLU A 99 -4.64 -2.31 26.65
N ASN A 100 -3.55 -1.79 26.05
CA ASN A 100 -2.86 -0.56 26.46
C ASN A 100 -2.79 0.55 25.41
N ASP A 101 -3.38 0.36 24.21
CA ASP A 101 -3.38 1.40 23.20
C ASP A 101 -4.44 2.46 23.54
N ARG A 102 -4.01 3.73 23.63
CA ARG A 102 -4.93 4.86 23.67
C ARG A 102 -5.77 4.83 22.41
N ILE A 103 -7.07 4.61 22.56
CA ILE A 103 -8.03 4.58 21.46
C ILE A 103 -8.00 5.96 20.78
N ASP A 104 -7.40 6.03 19.60
CA ASP A 104 -7.49 7.21 18.75
C ASP A 104 -8.82 7.17 17.99
N TRP A 105 -9.81 7.88 18.52
CA TRP A 105 -11.16 7.97 17.98
C TRP A 105 -11.22 8.49 16.54
N ARG A 106 -10.14 9.10 16.03
CA ARG A 106 -10.05 9.60 14.66
C ARG A 106 -9.69 8.53 13.63
N ASN A 107 -9.17 7.37 14.06
CA ASN A 107 -8.69 6.30 13.18
C ASN A 107 -9.57 5.03 13.21
N GLN A 108 -10.81 5.11 13.69
CA GLN A 108 -11.69 3.93 13.86
C GLN A 108 -12.30 3.37 12.55
N ASN A 109 -12.44 4.18 11.52
CA ASN A 109 -13.09 3.80 10.27
C ASN A 109 -12.08 3.49 9.16
N LYS A 110 -11.24 2.45 9.38
CA LYS A 110 -10.29 2.02 8.34
C LYS A 110 -11.05 1.37 7.17
N VAL A 111 -11.14 2.06 6.05
CA VAL A 111 -11.64 1.48 4.80
C VAL A 111 -10.52 0.64 4.21
N TRP A 112 -10.80 -0.66 3.98
CA TRP A 112 -9.79 -1.50 3.36
C TRP A 112 -9.65 -1.17 1.87
N SER A 113 -8.45 -0.77 1.46
CA SER A 113 -8.09 -0.39 0.09
C SER A 113 -6.85 -1.14 -0.36
N ALA A 114 -6.81 -1.51 -1.64
CA ALA A 114 -5.70 -2.20 -2.27
C ALA A 114 -5.04 -1.33 -3.34
N ASP A 115 -3.73 -1.47 -3.52
CA ASP A 115 -2.99 -0.89 -4.63
C ASP A 115 -3.18 -1.73 -5.90
N LYS A 116 -2.90 -1.13 -7.06
CA LYS A 116 -2.90 -1.86 -8.33
C LYS A 116 -1.87 -2.99 -8.29
N GLY A 117 -2.33 -4.22 -8.59
CA GLY A 117 -1.52 -5.44 -8.59
C GLY A 117 -1.44 -6.13 -7.23
N GLU A 118 -2.02 -5.55 -6.18
CA GLU A 118 -2.02 -6.13 -4.83
C GLU A 118 -2.93 -7.37 -4.75
N LEU A 119 -2.52 -8.37 -3.96
CA LEU A 119 -3.28 -9.59 -3.73
C LEU A 119 -4.48 -9.29 -2.83
N ILE A 120 -5.68 -9.63 -3.30
CA ILE A 120 -6.93 -9.46 -2.55
C ILE A 120 -7.26 -10.72 -1.76
N GLY A 121 -7.01 -11.88 -2.35
CA GLY A 121 -7.25 -13.17 -1.72
C GLY A 121 -6.83 -14.33 -2.60
N SER A 122 -6.74 -15.52 -2.01
CA SER A 122 -6.41 -16.75 -2.70
C SER A 122 -7.44 -17.84 -2.43
N LEU A 123 -7.71 -18.63 -3.47
CA LEU A 123 -8.58 -19.79 -3.39
C LEU A 123 -7.79 -20.97 -2.83
N VAL A 124 -8.21 -21.51 -1.68
CA VAL A 124 -7.71 -22.76 -1.14
C VAL A 124 -8.66 -23.87 -1.59
N PRO A 125 -8.17 -24.85 -2.34
CA PRO A 125 -9.01 -25.93 -2.86
C PRO A 125 -9.55 -26.81 -1.73
N ALA A 126 -10.69 -27.46 -1.98
CA ALA A 126 -11.21 -28.49 -1.10
C ALA A 126 -10.28 -29.71 -1.07
N VAL A 127 -10.23 -30.36 0.07
CA VAL A 127 -9.49 -31.62 0.24
C VAL A 127 -10.49 -32.77 0.19
N GLU A 128 -10.16 -33.80 -0.56
CA GLU A 128 -10.97 -35.02 -0.60
C GLU A 128 -10.85 -35.77 0.73
N GLY A 129 -11.94 -36.42 1.16
CA GLY A 129 -11.95 -37.28 2.33
C GLY A 129 -11.34 -38.66 2.02
N HIS A 130 -11.08 -39.42 3.07
CA HIS A 130 -10.62 -40.80 2.98
C HIS A 130 -11.75 -41.73 3.43
N ASP A 131 -12.14 -42.68 2.54
CA ASP A 131 -13.15 -43.68 2.86
C ASP A 131 -12.68 -44.54 4.02
N GLY A 132 -13.60 -44.82 4.91
CA GLY A 132 -13.45 -45.83 5.98
C GLY A 132 -13.80 -47.23 5.50
N VAL A 133 -13.66 -48.20 6.41
CA VAL A 133 -14.04 -49.59 6.18
C VAL A 133 -14.75 -50.11 7.43
N ASP A 134 -15.95 -50.71 7.29
CA ASP A 134 -16.69 -51.33 8.38
C ASP A 134 -16.09 -52.71 8.77
N VAL A 135 -16.57 -53.29 9.86
CA VAL A 135 -16.08 -54.60 10.33
C VAL A 135 -16.36 -55.75 9.36
N TYR A 136 -17.18 -55.54 8.34
CA TYR A 136 -17.45 -56.50 7.26
C TYR A 136 -16.55 -56.27 6.03
N GLY A 137 -15.62 -55.31 6.09
CA GLY A 137 -14.78 -54.96 4.97
C GLY A 137 -15.44 -54.12 3.89
N LYS A 138 -16.64 -53.57 4.17
CA LYS A 138 -17.37 -52.72 3.23
C LYS A 138 -16.91 -51.27 3.39
N GLN A 139 -16.68 -50.59 2.26
CA GLN A 139 -16.31 -49.17 2.26
C GLN A 139 -17.44 -48.31 2.86
N VAL A 140 -17.05 -47.44 3.79
CA VAL A 140 -17.86 -46.37 4.35
C VAL A 140 -17.43 -45.07 3.69
N PRO A 141 -18.24 -44.52 2.76
CA PRO A 141 -17.80 -43.37 1.96
C PRO A 141 -17.65 -42.12 2.82
N ALA A 142 -16.50 -41.42 2.65
CA ALA A 142 -16.29 -40.10 3.20
C ALA A 142 -17.08 -39.03 2.41
N LYS A 143 -17.48 -37.96 3.06
CA LYS A 143 -18.08 -36.81 2.36
C LYS A 143 -16.95 -35.99 1.73
N PRO A 144 -17.00 -35.78 0.41
CA PRO A 144 -15.99 -34.91 -0.23
C PRO A 144 -16.18 -33.46 0.24
N GLY A 145 -15.07 -32.76 0.40
CA GLY A 145 -15.09 -31.31 0.65
C GLY A 145 -15.72 -30.55 -0.52
N LYS A 146 -16.48 -29.51 -0.24
CA LYS A 146 -17.14 -28.67 -1.25
C LYS A 146 -16.16 -27.65 -1.80
N PRO A 147 -16.05 -27.47 -3.14
CA PRO A 147 -15.19 -26.44 -3.70
C PRO A 147 -15.70 -25.04 -3.34
N ALA A 148 -14.79 -24.16 -2.91
CA ALA A 148 -15.10 -22.75 -2.78
C ALA A 148 -15.17 -22.10 -4.16
N THR A 149 -16.03 -21.10 -4.31
CA THR A 149 -16.16 -20.32 -5.54
C THR A 149 -16.01 -18.85 -5.23
N LEU A 150 -15.18 -18.15 -5.99
CA LEU A 150 -15.04 -16.70 -5.95
C LEU A 150 -15.21 -16.15 -7.36
N ASN A 151 -16.06 -15.14 -7.50
CA ASN A 151 -16.29 -14.45 -8.75
C ASN A 151 -15.56 -13.11 -8.75
N ALA A 152 -14.72 -12.89 -9.74
CA ALA A 152 -14.11 -11.59 -9.98
C ALA A 152 -15.16 -10.62 -10.53
N GLY A 153 -15.44 -9.56 -9.80
CA GLY A 153 -16.25 -8.43 -10.24
C GLY A 153 -15.39 -7.37 -10.95
N PRO A 154 -15.93 -6.17 -11.16
CA PRO A 154 -15.20 -5.08 -11.80
C PRO A 154 -13.88 -4.75 -11.10
N ASN A 155 -12.83 -4.48 -11.89
CA ASN A 155 -11.50 -4.08 -11.44
C ASN A 155 -10.75 -5.15 -10.61
N VAL A 156 -11.11 -6.43 -10.79
CA VAL A 156 -10.42 -7.58 -10.19
C VAL A 156 -9.96 -8.52 -11.29
N THR A 157 -8.68 -8.82 -11.31
CA THR A 157 -8.07 -9.79 -12.25
C THR A 157 -7.77 -11.10 -11.53
N VAL A 158 -8.03 -12.21 -12.23
CA VAL A 158 -7.72 -13.56 -11.73
C VAL A 158 -6.41 -14.03 -12.34
N SER A 159 -5.55 -14.63 -11.55
CA SER A 159 -4.30 -15.24 -12.02
C SER A 159 -4.56 -16.36 -13.04
N LYS A 160 -3.54 -16.70 -13.84
CA LYS A 160 -3.67 -17.72 -14.91
C LYS A 160 -4.06 -19.11 -14.40
N ASP A 161 -3.68 -19.44 -13.17
CA ASP A 161 -4.01 -20.68 -12.48
C ASP A 161 -5.41 -20.66 -11.80
N GLY A 162 -6.09 -19.51 -11.83
CA GLY A 162 -7.42 -19.34 -11.25
C GLY A 162 -7.45 -19.26 -9.73
N THR A 163 -6.29 -19.24 -9.07
CA THR A 163 -6.21 -19.34 -7.60
C THR A 163 -6.07 -18.01 -6.89
N LYS A 164 -5.54 -16.96 -7.55
CA LYS A 164 -5.26 -15.65 -6.94
C LYS A 164 -6.10 -14.55 -7.56
N PHE A 165 -6.61 -13.67 -6.72
CA PHE A 165 -7.39 -12.49 -7.11
C PHE A 165 -6.58 -11.24 -6.80
N LEU A 166 -6.33 -10.43 -7.84
CA LEU A 166 -5.46 -9.26 -7.82
C LEU A 166 -6.25 -8.01 -8.14
N ALA A 167 -5.88 -6.90 -7.54
CA ALA A 167 -6.42 -5.60 -7.85
C ALA A 167 -5.97 -5.12 -9.23
N GLU A 168 -6.89 -4.79 -10.14
CA GLU A 168 -6.58 -4.20 -11.45
C GLU A 168 -6.28 -2.70 -11.34
N VAL A 169 -6.93 -2.04 -10.40
CA VAL A 169 -6.76 -0.61 -10.07
C VAL A 169 -6.66 -0.44 -8.56
N ALA A 170 -6.08 0.66 -8.10
CA ALA A 170 -6.14 1.04 -6.70
C ALA A 170 -7.58 1.40 -6.30
N GLY A 171 -8.02 1.02 -5.10
CA GLY A 171 -9.38 1.31 -4.66
C GLY A 171 -9.86 0.48 -3.48
N MET A 172 -11.11 0.74 -3.08
CA MET A 172 -11.79 0.06 -1.98
C MET A 172 -12.23 -1.34 -2.40
N VAL A 173 -11.85 -2.34 -1.62
CA VAL A 173 -12.28 -3.71 -1.85
C VAL A 173 -13.66 -3.93 -1.23
N LEU A 174 -14.60 -4.31 -2.07
CA LEU A 174 -15.98 -4.58 -1.70
C LEU A 174 -16.32 -6.04 -1.97
N ARG A 175 -16.80 -6.71 -0.94
CA ARG A 175 -17.27 -8.11 -1.02
C ARG A 175 -18.79 -8.16 -0.90
N LYS A 176 -19.42 -8.89 -1.80
CA LYS A 176 -20.85 -9.22 -1.73
C LYS A 176 -21.07 -10.71 -2.04
N GLY A 177 -21.29 -11.51 -1.00
CA GLY A 177 -21.36 -12.97 -1.11
C GLY A 177 -20.05 -13.55 -1.64
N SER A 178 -20.09 -14.26 -2.76
CA SER A 178 -18.94 -14.83 -3.46
C SER A 178 -18.33 -13.91 -4.51
N THR A 179 -18.76 -12.65 -4.61
CA THR A 179 -18.23 -11.70 -5.59
C THR A 179 -17.39 -10.63 -4.88
N VAL A 180 -16.16 -10.41 -5.38
CA VAL A 180 -15.27 -9.32 -4.94
C VAL A 180 -15.10 -8.32 -6.08
N ARG A 181 -15.14 -7.03 -5.76
CA ARG A 181 -14.92 -5.92 -6.70
C ARG A 181 -14.10 -4.81 -6.05
N ILE A 182 -13.47 -3.97 -6.87
CA ILE A 182 -12.79 -2.77 -6.40
C ILE A 182 -13.53 -1.54 -6.90
N ASP A 183 -13.79 -0.61 -5.98
CA ASP A 183 -14.30 0.72 -6.31
C ASP A 183 -13.14 1.71 -6.19
N PRO A 184 -12.69 2.33 -7.31
CA PRO A 184 -11.54 3.21 -7.30
C PRO A 184 -11.81 4.56 -6.63
N VAL A 185 -13.07 4.89 -6.32
CA VAL A 185 -13.48 6.17 -5.75
C VAL A 185 -14.18 6.00 -4.42
N LEU A 186 -13.57 6.53 -3.36
CA LEU A 186 -14.21 6.64 -2.04
C LEU A 186 -15.11 7.88 -2.02
N LYS A 187 -16.40 7.67 -1.80
CA LYS A 187 -17.39 8.76 -1.69
C LYS A 187 -17.77 8.99 -0.23
N VAL A 188 -17.33 10.12 0.32
CA VAL A 188 -17.68 10.56 1.68
C VAL A 188 -18.89 11.50 1.59
N ARG A 189 -20.01 11.09 2.19
CA ARG A 189 -21.22 11.92 2.26
C ARG A 189 -21.17 12.77 3.52
N GLY A 190 -21.20 14.09 3.36
CA GLY A 190 -21.06 15.04 4.46
C GLY A 190 -19.62 15.49 4.67
N ASN A 191 -19.25 15.80 5.89
CA ASN A 191 -17.96 16.32 6.29
C ASN A 191 -16.96 15.22 6.64
N VAL A 192 -15.68 15.61 6.68
CA VAL A 192 -14.66 14.87 7.42
C VAL A 192 -14.57 15.50 8.81
N ASP A 193 -15.05 14.77 9.80
CA ASP A 193 -15.24 15.19 11.20
C ASP A 193 -15.06 14.00 12.16
N LEU A 194 -15.54 14.13 13.39
CA LEU A 194 -15.41 13.06 14.41
C LEU A 194 -16.15 11.77 14.03
N ASP A 195 -17.22 11.85 13.23
CA ASP A 195 -18.00 10.67 12.84
C ASP A 195 -17.32 9.90 11.71
N SER A 196 -16.68 10.59 10.77
CA SER A 196 -15.96 9.97 9.66
C SER A 196 -14.52 9.59 10.02
N GLY A 197 -13.89 10.33 10.93
CA GLY A 197 -12.48 10.19 11.30
C GLY A 197 -11.52 10.66 10.21
N ASN A 198 -10.25 10.35 10.38
CA ASN A 198 -9.22 10.55 9.37
C ASN A 198 -9.42 9.57 8.20
N ILE A 199 -9.04 10.00 7.01
CA ILE A 199 -9.19 9.19 5.79
C ILE A 199 -7.81 8.99 5.18
N ASP A 200 -7.42 7.73 5.02
CA ASP A 200 -6.25 7.31 4.23
C ASP A 200 -6.71 6.25 3.23
N PHE A 201 -6.63 6.57 1.93
CA PHE A 201 -7.27 5.77 0.89
C PHE A 201 -6.36 5.57 -0.34
N LYS A 202 -6.31 4.33 -0.81
CA LYS A 202 -5.64 3.96 -2.06
C LYS A 202 -6.63 4.11 -3.23
N GLY A 203 -6.61 5.26 -3.88
CA GLY A 203 -7.52 5.63 -4.97
C GLY A 203 -7.95 7.09 -4.89
N ASP A 204 -9.05 7.45 -5.55
CA ASP A 204 -9.62 8.79 -5.57
C ASP A 204 -10.59 9.01 -4.41
N ILE A 205 -10.64 10.23 -3.86
CA ILE A 205 -11.60 10.60 -2.81
C ILE A 205 -12.52 11.72 -3.30
N THR A 206 -13.82 11.57 -3.06
CA THR A 206 -14.81 12.64 -3.25
C THR A 206 -15.54 12.89 -1.94
N ILE A 207 -15.35 14.07 -1.35
CA ILE A 207 -16.02 14.54 -0.14
C ILE A 207 -17.08 15.55 -0.55
N SER A 208 -18.35 15.33 -0.19
CA SER A 208 -19.42 16.27 -0.55
C SER A 208 -19.50 17.51 0.34
N GLY A 209 -19.02 17.41 1.57
CA GLY A 209 -18.98 18.48 2.57
C GLY A 209 -17.59 19.09 2.75
N ASN A 210 -17.28 19.44 3.99
CA ASN A 210 -16.07 20.13 4.42
C ASN A 210 -15.06 19.18 5.05
N VAL A 211 -13.78 19.61 5.16
CA VAL A 211 -12.80 18.98 6.02
C VAL A 211 -12.54 19.90 7.21
N LEU A 212 -12.92 19.45 8.40
CA LEU A 212 -12.86 20.27 9.61
C LEU A 212 -11.48 20.28 10.23
N ASP A 213 -11.28 21.12 11.27
CA ASP A 213 -10.02 21.31 11.96
C ASP A 213 -9.42 20.00 12.47
N LEU A 214 -8.09 19.84 12.32
CA LEU A 214 -7.28 18.76 12.83
C LEU A 214 -7.49 17.39 12.18
N PHE A 215 -8.34 17.28 11.17
CA PHE A 215 -8.49 16.04 10.43
C PHE A 215 -7.46 15.92 9.31
N VAL A 216 -7.20 14.66 8.94
CA VAL A 216 -6.24 14.27 7.92
C VAL A 216 -6.96 13.51 6.81
N VAL A 217 -6.77 13.94 5.57
CA VAL A 217 -7.27 13.26 4.37
C VAL A 217 -6.10 12.98 3.44
N LYS A 218 -5.85 11.70 3.17
CA LYS A 218 -4.80 11.25 2.25
C LYS A 218 -5.39 10.36 1.18
N ALA A 219 -4.96 10.56 -0.07
CA ALA A 219 -5.30 9.72 -1.21
C ALA A 219 -4.07 9.46 -2.07
N THR A 220 -3.94 8.25 -2.61
CA THR A 220 -2.93 8.00 -3.66
C THR A 220 -3.36 8.55 -5.02
N GLY A 221 -4.65 8.76 -5.24
CA GLY A 221 -5.25 9.40 -6.41
C GLY A 221 -5.64 10.85 -6.17
N SER A 222 -6.64 11.32 -6.91
CA SER A 222 -7.15 12.70 -6.83
C SER A 222 -8.16 12.90 -5.70
N ILE A 223 -8.21 14.12 -5.14
CA ILE A 223 -9.16 14.47 -4.09
C ILE A 223 -10.07 15.61 -4.60
N THR A 224 -11.38 15.42 -4.45
CA THR A 224 -12.37 16.48 -4.69
C THR A 224 -13.14 16.75 -3.42
N ILE A 225 -13.12 18.01 -2.93
CA ILE A 225 -13.83 18.49 -1.75
C ILE A 225 -14.90 19.48 -2.21
N GLY A 226 -16.18 19.17 -1.92
CA GLY A 226 -17.33 19.99 -2.31
C GLY A 226 -17.47 21.28 -1.50
N GLY A 227 -17.06 21.24 -0.24
CA GLY A 227 -17.06 22.37 0.68
C GLY A 227 -15.69 23.04 0.82
N TYR A 228 -15.37 23.48 2.02
CA TYR A 228 -14.10 24.12 2.39
C TYR A 228 -13.22 23.22 3.26
N VAL A 229 -11.95 23.60 3.34
CA VAL A 229 -10.96 22.99 4.25
C VAL A 229 -10.61 24.01 5.32
N GLU A 230 -10.70 23.60 6.59
CA GLU A 230 -10.24 24.39 7.74
C GLU A 230 -8.77 24.10 8.08
N ALA A 231 -8.37 24.23 9.34
CA ALA A 231 -7.01 23.91 9.80
C ALA A 231 -6.77 22.38 9.80
N ALA A 232 -6.72 21.78 8.63
CA ALA A 232 -6.62 20.35 8.38
C ALA A 232 -5.42 20.01 7.50
N THR A 233 -5.10 18.73 7.38
CA THR A 233 -4.08 18.24 6.46
C THR A 233 -4.73 17.48 5.31
N VAL A 234 -4.45 17.88 4.06
CA VAL A 234 -4.97 17.23 2.86
C VAL A 234 -3.80 16.91 1.91
N GLU A 235 -3.60 15.62 1.63
CA GLU A 235 -2.53 15.14 0.76
C GLU A 235 -3.11 14.32 -0.40
N SER A 236 -2.93 14.80 -1.63
CA SER A 236 -3.40 14.14 -2.85
C SER A 236 -2.22 13.65 -3.68
N GLY A 237 -2.23 12.37 -4.06
CA GLY A 237 -1.27 11.81 -5.02
C GLY A 237 -1.56 12.19 -6.48
N GLY A 238 -2.75 12.72 -6.77
CA GLY A 238 -3.17 13.30 -8.05
C GLY A 238 -3.54 14.77 -7.92
N ASN A 239 -4.60 15.19 -8.61
CA ASN A 239 -5.12 16.55 -8.53
C ASN A 239 -5.93 16.78 -7.24
N LEU A 240 -5.90 18.01 -6.73
CA LEU A 240 -6.69 18.44 -5.58
C LEU A 240 -7.65 19.56 -5.98
N THR A 241 -8.94 19.34 -5.83
CA THR A 241 -9.98 20.35 -6.12
C THR A 241 -10.77 20.66 -4.85
N ILE A 242 -10.77 21.93 -4.41
CA ILE A 242 -11.49 22.42 -3.23
C ILE A 242 -12.48 23.50 -3.68
N LYS A 243 -13.74 23.12 -3.86
CA LYS A 243 -14.76 24.05 -4.42
C LYS A 243 -15.09 25.22 -3.51
N GLY A 244 -15.01 25.03 -2.19
CA GLY A 244 -15.31 26.05 -1.20
C GLY A 244 -14.11 26.91 -0.78
N GLY A 245 -12.86 26.46 -1.08
CA GLY A 245 -11.64 27.15 -0.68
C GLY A 245 -11.05 26.68 0.65
N VAL A 246 -10.02 27.36 1.13
CA VAL A 246 -9.22 26.99 2.32
C VAL A 246 -9.24 28.14 3.31
N SER A 247 -9.58 27.85 4.58
CA SER A 247 -9.47 28.76 5.73
C SER A 247 -8.56 28.15 6.78
N GLY A 248 -7.26 28.35 6.60
CA GLY A 248 -6.24 27.47 7.24
C GLY A 248 -5.82 27.84 8.64
N LYS A 249 -6.17 29.00 9.18
CA LYS A 249 -5.77 29.46 10.54
C LYS A 249 -4.26 29.33 10.81
N ARG A 250 -3.41 29.32 9.77
CA ARG A 250 -1.95 29.09 9.76
C ARG A 250 -1.51 27.66 10.10
N GLU A 251 -2.43 26.72 10.30
CA GLU A 251 -2.15 25.30 10.64
C GLU A 251 -2.51 24.35 9.49
N CYS A 252 -3.25 24.82 8.49
CA CYS A 252 -3.63 24.01 7.33
C CYS A 252 -2.44 23.70 6.43
N ILE A 253 -2.33 22.44 6.06
CA ILE A 253 -1.35 21.95 5.09
C ILE A 253 -2.10 21.23 3.98
N ILE A 254 -1.97 21.73 2.75
CA ILE A 254 -2.51 21.07 1.56
C ILE A 254 -1.39 20.76 0.58
N SER A 255 -1.41 19.56 0.03
CA SER A 255 -0.46 19.14 -0.98
C SER A 255 -1.10 18.31 -2.08
N SER A 256 -0.62 18.49 -3.32
CA SER A 256 -1.00 17.66 -4.47
C SER A 256 0.20 17.33 -5.34
N ASN A 257 0.26 16.10 -5.85
CA ASN A 257 1.25 15.74 -6.87
C ASN A 257 0.86 16.19 -8.28
N GLY A 258 -0.39 16.59 -8.49
CA GLY A 258 -0.90 17.22 -9.70
C GLY A 258 -1.28 18.68 -9.48
N ASP A 259 -2.33 19.15 -10.18
CA ASP A 259 -2.86 20.49 -10.07
C ASP A 259 -3.63 20.70 -8.76
N LEU A 260 -3.62 21.96 -8.28
CA LEU A 260 -4.43 22.40 -7.16
C LEU A 260 -5.40 23.47 -7.62
N HIS A 261 -6.70 23.24 -7.44
CA HIS A 261 -7.73 24.21 -7.70
C HIS A 261 -8.51 24.53 -6.41
N ALA A 262 -8.55 25.79 -6.03
CA ALA A 262 -9.30 26.25 -4.86
C ALA A 262 -10.05 27.57 -5.18
N LYS A 263 -11.16 27.83 -4.49
CA LYS A 263 -11.85 29.10 -4.63
C LYS A 263 -11.05 30.24 -4.02
N TYR A 264 -10.50 30.04 -2.82
CA TYR A 264 -9.59 30.95 -2.12
C TYR A 264 -8.63 30.15 -1.24
N ILE A 265 -7.51 30.74 -0.86
CA ILE A 265 -6.53 30.12 0.06
C ILE A 265 -6.12 31.19 1.09
N ASP A 266 -6.58 31.02 2.32
CA ASP A 266 -6.35 31.96 3.40
C ASP A 266 -5.59 31.30 4.56
N TYR A 267 -4.48 31.91 4.99
CA TYR A 267 -3.65 31.50 6.12
C TYR A 267 -3.25 30.02 6.11
N ALA A 268 -2.82 29.52 4.94
CA ALA A 268 -2.49 28.11 4.72
C ALA A 268 -1.09 27.90 4.13
N ARG A 269 -0.60 26.65 4.21
CA ARG A 269 0.53 26.17 3.42
C ARG A 269 0.00 25.29 2.30
N ALA A 270 0.28 25.69 1.05
CA ALA A 270 -0.17 24.98 -0.13
C ALA A 270 1.03 24.59 -1.00
N LYS A 271 1.15 23.32 -1.35
CA LYS A 271 2.17 22.82 -2.26
C LYS A 271 1.53 21.99 -3.36
N CYS A 272 1.92 22.23 -4.61
CA CYS A 272 1.51 21.38 -5.73
C CYS A 272 2.66 21.21 -6.74
N ASN A 273 2.67 20.04 -7.41
CA ASN A 273 3.66 19.79 -8.46
C ASN A 273 3.17 20.24 -9.84
N GLY A 274 1.84 20.43 -10.02
CA GLY A 274 1.20 21.00 -11.20
C GLY A 274 0.86 22.48 -11.03
N ASP A 275 -0.14 22.95 -11.78
CA ASP A 275 -0.60 24.33 -11.73
C ASP A 275 -1.48 24.61 -10.51
N LEU A 276 -1.36 25.83 -9.97
CA LEU A 276 -2.25 26.35 -8.93
C LEU A 276 -3.24 27.32 -9.55
N ILE A 277 -4.52 26.99 -9.44
CA ILE A 277 -5.62 27.85 -9.89
C ILE A 277 -6.45 28.30 -8.69
N VAL A 278 -6.54 29.60 -8.46
CA VAL A 278 -7.35 30.18 -7.40
C VAL A 278 -8.37 31.14 -8.04
N ASP A 279 -9.65 30.89 -7.76
CA ASP A 279 -10.71 31.69 -8.40
C ASP A 279 -10.82 33.12 -7.86
N VAL A 280 -10.59 33.32 -6.56
CA VAL A 280 -10.80 34.61 -5.91
C VAL A 280 -9.50 35.25 -5.44
N GLU A 281 -8.87 34.75 -4.38
CA GLU A 281 -7.73 35.37 -3.73
C GLU A 281 -6.86 34.41 -2.94
N VAL A 282 -5.63 34.81 -2.69
CA VAL A 282 -4.69 34.16 -1.75
C VAL A 282 -4.33 35.18 -0.67
N ILE A 283 -4.54 34.85 0.60
CA ILE A 283 -4.27 35.75 1.73
C ILE A 283 -3.29 35.09 2.71
N ASP A 284 -2.22 35.83 3.04
CA ASP A 284 -1.20 35.52 4.06
C ASP A 284 -0.83 34.00 4.12
N SER A 285 -0.61 33.45 2.94
CA SER A 285 -0.38 32.01 2.75
C SER A 285 1.01 31.74 2.17
N ASN A 286 1.57 30.57 2.51
CA ASN A 286 2.79 30.07 1.91
C ASN A 286 2.43 29.09 0.79
N VAL A 287 2.71 29.49 -0.44
CA VAL A 287 2.37 28.73 -1.64
C VAL A 287 3.64 28.33 -2.38
N GLU A 288 3.74 27.08 -2.78
CA GLU A 288 4.82 26.57 -3.60
C GLU A 288 4.27 25.71 -4.73
N THR A 289 4.62 26.02 -5.97
CA THR A 289 4.25 25.19 -7.12
C THR A 289 5.40 25.01 -8.11
N LEU A 290 5.49 23.79 -8.67
CA LEU A 290 6.39 23.49 -9.79
C LEU A 290 5.76 23.85 -11.15
N GLY A 291 4.47 24.17 -11.18
CA GLY A 291 3.74 24.70 -12.34
C GLY A 291 3.63 26.22 -12.34
N SER A 292 2.48 26.71 -12.81
CA SER A 292 2.12 28.13 -12.86
C SER A 292 1.06 28.46 -11.80
N VAL A 293 0.95 29.74 -11.45
CA VAL A 293 -0.08 30.27 -10.53
C VAL A 293 -1.03 31.20 -11.31
N LEU A 294 -2.31 30.94 -11.22
CA LEU A 294 -3.37 31.79 -11.76
C LEU A 294 -4.34 32.19 -10.66
N VAL A 295 -4.37 33.51 -10.32
CA VAL A 295 -5.41 34.08 -9.43
C VAL A 295 -6.33 34.97 -10.24
N LYS A 296 -7.63 34.54 -10.41
CA LYS A 296 -8.50 35.11 -11.43
C LYS A 296 -9.12 36.44 -11.08
N GLN A 297 -9.54 36.67 -9.82
CA GLN A 297 -10.39 37.82 -9.50
C GLN A 297 -9.68 38.93 -8.71
N LYS A 298 -9.39 38.69 -7.41
CA LYS A 298 -8.84 39.75 -6.55
C LYS A 298 -7.34 39.82 -6.58
N GLY A 299 -6.63 38.74 -6.21
CA GLY A 299 -5.19 38.71 -6.23
C GLY A 299 -4.53 38.03 -5.05
N ILE A 300 -3.26 38.38 -4.79
CA ILE A 300 -2.43 37.81 -3.73
C ILE A 300 -2.11 38.93 -2.74
N ILE A 301 -2.46 38.71 -1.47
CA ILE A 301 -2.30 39.67 -0.37
C ILE A 301 -1.50 39.02 0.75
N GLY A 302 -0.28 39.46 0.98
CA GLY A 302 0.58 38.92 2.04
C GLY A 302 1.14 37.53 1.70
N GLY A 303 1.98 37.04 2.59
CA GLY A 303 2.57 35.71 2.51
C GLY A 303 3.71 35.59 1.49
N HIS A 304 4.02 34.33 1.15
CA HIS A 304 5.14 33.97 0.29
C HIS A 304 4.71 32.99 -0.80
N VAL A 305 4.85 33.37 -2.07
CA VAL A 305 4.46 32.53 -3.20
C VAL A 305 5.68 32.22 -4.06
N VAL A 306 5.98 30.95 -4.20
CA VAL A 306 7.07 30.42 -5.04
C VAL A 306 6.46 29.71 -6.23
N VAL A 307 6.85 30.11 -7.43
CA VAL A 307 6.33 29.57 -8.69
C VAL A 307 7.49 29.26 -9.64
N ALA A 308 7.47 28.06 -10.22
CA ALA A 308 8.50 27.67 -11.17
C ALA A 308 8.33 28.41 -12.51
N HIS A 309 7.11 28.52 -13.04
CA HIS A 309 6.88 29.07 -14.37
C HIS A 309 6.27 30.48 -14.33
N GLN A 310 4.97 30.60 -14.46
CA GLN A 310 4.29 31.88 -14.62
C GLN A 310 3.35 32.13 -13.45
N LEU A 311 3.32 33.38 -12.98
CA LEU A 311 2.31 33.86 -12.07
C LEU A 311 1.47 34.91 -12.77
N GLU A 312 0.17 34.70 -12.81
CA GLU A 312 -0.79 35.69 -13.31
C GLU A 312 -1.80 36.03 -12.22
N SER A 313 -1.95 37.31 -11.94
CA SER A 313 -2.87 37.79 -10.90
C SER A 313 -3.48 39.14 -11.29
N GLN A 314 -4.70 39.40 -10.76
CA GLN A 314 -5.29 40.70 -10.90
C GLN A 314 -4.47 41.73 -10.12
N ASN A 315 -4.30 41.56 -8.82
CA ASN A 315 -3.51 42.44 -7.97
C ASN A 315 -2.46 41.70 -7.18
N LEU A 316 -1.37 42.37 -6.81
CA LEU A 316 -0.33 41.87 -5.91
C LEU A 316 -0.09 42.87 -4.77
N GLY A 317 -0.21 42.40 -3.52
CA GLY A 317 -0.16 43.22 -2.32
C GLY A 317 -1.52 43.80 -1.95
N SER A 318 -1.54 44.79 -1.07
CA SER A 318 -2.72 45.52 -0.63
C SER A 318 -2.38 47.00 -0.35
N ASP A 319 -3.37 47.86 -0.35
CA ASP A 319 -3.26 49.27 0.04
C ASP A 319 -2.80 49.47 1.48
N ALA A 320 -3.05 48.49 2.34
CA ALA A 320 -2.52 48.46 3.72
C ALA A 320 -1.01 48.17 3.81
N GLY A 321 -0.35 47.91 2.68
CA GLY A 321 1.08 47.62 2.64
C GLY A 321 1.45 46.25 3.23
N THR A 322 0.57 45.27 3.18
CA THR A 322 0.83 43.90 3.67
C THR A 322 2.05 43.29 2.95
N PRO A 323 3.09 42.88 3.67
CA PRO A 323 4.29 42.31 3.05
C PRO A 323 3.95 41.10 2.18
N THR A 324 4.18 41.23 0.87
CA THR A 324 3.87 40.18 -0.12
C THR A 324 5.14 39.87 -0.89
N THR A 325 5.56 38.60 -0.89
CA THR A 325 6.78 38.16 -1.59
C THR A 325 6.41 37.13 -2.65
N ILE A 326 6.84 37.39 -3.89
CA ILE A 326 6.69 36.47 -5.03
C ILE A 326 8.10 36.07 -5.49
N VAL A 327 8.36 34.78 -5.55
CA VAL A 327 9.58 34.20 -6.11
C VAL A 327 9.21 33.44 -7.39
N ALA A 328 9.69 33.88 -8.54
CA ALA A 328 9.37 33.25 -9.81
C ALA A 328 10.62 32.74 -10.53
N GLY A 329 10.47 31.65 -11.28
CA GLY A 329 11.60 30.95 -11.91
C GLY A 329 12.41 30.16 -10.90
N HIS A 330 11.77 29.66 -9.85
CA HIS A 330 12.38 28.87 -8.78
C HIS A 330 11.67 27.53 -8.65
N ASP A 331 12.43 26.47 -8.79
CA ASP A 331 12.03 25.09 -8.53
C ASP A 331 12.86 24.56 -7.35
N SER A 332 12.21 24.30 -6.23
CA SER A 332 12.86 23.81 -5.01
C SER A 332 13.44 22.40 -5.18
N ALA A 333 12.79 21.55 -5.98
CA ALA A 333 13.29 20.21 -6.28
C ALA A 333 14.57 20.28 -7.12
N HIS A 334 14.62 21.21 -8.07
CA HIS A 334 15.78 21.49 -8.90
C HIS A 334 16.99 21.95 -8.08
N VAL A 335 16.78 22.91 -7.17
CA VAL A 335 17.83 23.39 -6.26
C VAL A 335 18.34 22.27 -5.37
N SER A 336 17.44 21.47 -4.78
CA SER A 336 17.83 20.32 -3.96
C SER A 336 18.59 19.27 -4.76
N GLY A 337 18.22 19.04 -6.02
CA GLY A 337 18.93 18.15 -6.94
C GLY A 337 20.38 18.63 -7.19
N LEU A 338 20.57 19.91 -7.41
CA LEU A 338 21.93 20.50 -7.58
C LEU A 338 22.78 20.34 -6.33
N ASP A 339 22.21 20.52 -5.13
CA ASP A 339 22.94 20.33 -3.87
C ASP A 339 23.38 18.87 -3.68
N ILE A 340 22.52 17.91 -4.00
CA ILE A 340 22.83 16.47 -3.96
C ILE A 340 23.96 16.13 -4.93
N LEU A 341 23.87 16.60 -6.18
CA LEU A 341 24.91 16.39 -7.19
C LEU A 341 26.24 17.02 -6.79
N ALA A 342 26.22 18.22 -6.20
CA ALA A 342 27.42 18.89 -5.70
C ALA A 342 28.08 18.11 -4.53
N MET A 343 27.30 17.51 -3.63
CA MET A 343 27.84 16.65 -2.58
C MET A 343 28.46 15.37 -3.18
N LYS A 344 27.77 14.73 -4.14
CA LYS A 344 28.26 13.52 -4.82
C LYS A 344 29.56 13.82 -5.61
N GLU A 345 29.62 14.95 -6.32
CA GLU A 345 30.84 15.40 -7.04
C GLU A 345 32.01 15.57 -6.10
N ARG A 346 31.82 16.23 -4.95
CA ARG A 346 32.87 16.43 -3.94
C ARG A 346 33.41 15.10 -3.41
N SER A 347 32.52 14.17 -3.09
CA SER A 347 32.88 12.84 -2.58
C SER A 347 33.66 12.02 -3.61
N LEU A 348 33.17 11.96 -4.87
CA LEU A 348 33.84 11.25 -5.96
C LEU A 348 35.17 11.87 -6.32
N SER A 349 35.26 13.20 -6.37
CA SER A 349 36.50 13.93 -6.65
C SER A 349 37.58 13.64 -5.59
N ALA A 350 37.21 13.57 -4.30
CA ALA A 350 38.12 13.19 -3.23
C ALA A 350 38.60 11.75 -3.37
N LYS A 351 37.67 10.81 -3.70
CA LYS A 351 37.98 9.39 -3.92
C LYS A 351 38.93 9.18 -5.11
N VAL A 352 38.65 9.82 -6.24
CA VAL A 352 39.51 9.77 -7.45
C VAL A 352 40.90 10.27 -7.13
N LYS A 353 41.02 11.41 -6.44
CA LYS A 353 42.31 11.98 -6.04
C LYS A 353 43.09 11.05 -5.11
N ASP A 354 42.48 10.41 -4.15
CA ASP A 354 43.14 9.46 -3.24
C ASP A 354 43.62 8.22 -4.00
N LEU A 355 42.76 7.64 -4.84
CA LEU A 355 43.12 6.50 -5.69
C LEU A 355 44.25 6.84 -6.65
N ALA A 356 44.17 7.98 -7.33
CA ALA A 356 45.24 8.44 -8.25
C ALA A 356 46.58 8.58 -7.55
N ASN A 357 46.62 9.14 -6.33
CA ASN A 357 47.83 9.23 -5.53
C ASN A 357 48.41 7.86 -5.17
N LYS A 358 47.57 6.92 -4.74
CA LYS A 358 47.94 5.54 -4.37
C LYS A 358 48.47 4.78 -5.59
N VAL A 359 47.76 4.83 -6.71
CA VAL A 359 48.15 4.21 -7.99
C VAL A 359 49.50 4.79 -8.47
N ALA A 360 49.66 6.11 -8.47
CA ALA A 360 50.90 6.74 -8.91
C ALA A 360 52.12 6.36 -8.07
N VAL A 361 51.95 6.16 -6.75
CA VAL A 361 53.03 5.69 -5.87
C VAL A 361 53.40 4.25 -6.17
N LEU A 362 52.44 3.37 -6.35
CA LEU A 362 52.68 1.92 -6.60
C LEU A 362 53.18 1.68 -8.02
N ASP A 363 52.75 2.43 -9.02
CA ASP A 363 53.18 2.29 -10.42
C ASP A 363 54.67 2.62 -10.61
N ARG A 364 55.23 3.59 -9.87
CA ARG A 364 56.67 3.92 -9.90
C ARG A 364 57.60 2.74 -9.50
N VAL A 365 57.07 1.78 -8.74
CA VAL A 365 57.81 0.62 -8.23
C VAL A 365 57.26 -0.72 -8.75
N LYS A 366 56.39 -0.68 -9.77
CA LYS A 366 55.64 -1.78 -10.33
C LYS A 366 56.48 -3.05 -10.60
N ASP A 367 57.67 -2.85 -11.23
CA ASP A 367 58.57 -3.94 -11.61
C ASP A 367 59.16 -4.70 -10.40
N ARG A 368 59.21 -4.06 -9.22
CA ARG A 368 59.74 -4.63 -7.97
C ARG A 368 58.65 -5.15 -7.03
N LEU A 369 57.36 -5.05 -7.42
CA LEU A 369 56.24 -5.49 -6.57
C LEU A 369 56.02 -7.02 -6.66
N PRO A 370 55.70 -7.69 -5.54
CA PRO A 370 55.18 -9.05 -5.54
C PRO A 370 53.89 -9.16 -6.36
N ALA A 371 53.59 -10.38 -6.86
CA ALA A 371 52.40 -10.64 -7.71
C ALA A 371 51.10 -10.14 -7.09
N ALA A 372 50.85 -10.42 -5.83
CA ALA A 372 49.66 -9.96 -5.10
C ALA A 372 49.52 -8.42 -5.04
N LYS A 373 50.61 -7.67 -4.96
CA LYS A 373 50.58 -6.20 -4.96
C LYS A 373 50.39 -5.63 -6.36
N ARG A 374 50.78 -6.34 -7.43
CA ARG A 374 50.49 -5.96 -8.81
C ARG A 374 49.01 -6.14 -9.14
N GLU A 375 48.40 -7.22 -8.62
CA GLU A 375 46.95 -7.43 -8.77
C GLU A 375 46.18 -6.32 -8.07
N LEU A 376 46.51 -5.97 -6.83
CA LEU A 376 45.91 -4.85 -6.10
C LEU A 376 46.07 -3.50 -6.87
N LEU A 377 47.23 -3.25 -7.49
CA LEU A 377 47.44 -2.07 -8.31
C LEU A 377 46.49 -2.03 -9.51
N THR A 378 46.26 -3.18 -10.15
CA THR A 378 45.30 -3.29 -11.28
C THR A 378 43.87 -3.05 -10.80
N GLU A 379 43.47 -3.60 -9.67
CA GLU A 379 42.14 -3.36 -9.06
C GLU A 379 41.97 -1.89 -8.73
N MET A 380 42.94 -1.24 -8.09
CA MET A 380 42.87 0.20 -7.75
C MET A 380 42.83 1.09 -9.01
N ALA A 381 43.55 0.73 -10.07
CA ALA A 381 43.51 1.46 -11.33
C ALA A 381 42.17 1.33 -12.04
N ASN A 382 41.55 0.13 -11.99
CA ASN A 382 40.20 -0.10 -12.50
C ASN A 382 39.18 0.70 -11.67
N GLU A 383 39.27 0.66 -10.33
CA GLU A 383 38.40 1.45 -9.47
C GLU A 383 38.53 2.95 -9.70
N GLN A 384 39.77 3.44 -9.94
CA GLN A 384 40.00 4.83 -10.30
C GLN A 384 39.26 5.18 -11.61
N ALA A 385 39.43 4.37 -12.68
CA ALA A 385 38.80 4.61 -13.97
C ALA A 385 37.26 4.62 -13.84
N THR A 386 36.69 3.65 -13.14
CA THR A 386 35.21 3.62 -12.87
C THR A 386 34.77 4.88 -12.11
N SER A 387 35.51 5.28 -11.08
CA SER A 387 35.17 6.48 -10.30
C SER A 387 35.32 7.78 -11.10
N GLU A 388 36.26 7.83 -12.07
CA GLU A 388 36.41 8.95 -13.00
C GLU A 388 35.23 9.03 -13.98
N GLU A 389 34.76 7.90 -14.52
CA GLU A 389 33.55 7.84 -15.35
C GLU A 389 32.30 8.30 -14.58
N GLU A 390 32.10 7.81 -13.35
CA GLU A 390 31.00 8.27 -12.50
C GLU A 390 31.08 9.79 -12.22
N LEU A 391 32.28 10.32 -11.98
CA LEU A 391 32.48 11.74 -11.74
C LEU A 391 32.11 12.61 -12.97
N GLU A 392 32.47 12.16 -14.18
CA GLU A 392 32.06 12.86 -15.40
C GLU A 392 30.56 12.75 -15.68
N GLN A 393 29.93 11.64 -15.35
CA GLN A 393 28.45 11.50 -15.41
C GLN A 393 27.77 12.51 -14.48
N VAL A 394 28.19 12.57 -13.20
CA VAL A 394 27.65 13.53 -12.22
C VAL A 394 27.85 14.98 -12.67
N ARG A 395 29.00 15.32 -13.26
CA ARG A 395 29.25 16.64 -13.80
C ARG A 395 28.36 16.99 -14.98
N THR A 396 28.09 16.01 -15.84
CA THR A 396 27.22 16.19 -16.99
C THR A 396 25.78 16.42 -16.50
N GLU A 397 25.28 15.57 -15.60
CA GLU A 397 23.96 15.74 -14.97
C GLU A 397 23.83 17.12 -14.30
N ALA A 398 24.86 17.57 -13.57
CA ALA A 398 24.83 18.87 -12.92
C ALA A 398 24.79 20.03 -13.93
N ARG A 399 25.52 19.92 -15.06
CA ARG A 399 25.48 20.93 -16.13
C ARG A 399 24.12 21.00 -16.80
N ASP A 400 23.54 19.85 -17.08
CA ASP A 400 22.20 19.75 -17.69
C ASP A 400 21.16 20.38 -16.76
N LEU A 401 21.20 20.02 -15.50
CA LEU A 401 20.32 20.58 -14.48
C LEU A 401 20.51 22.12 -14.35
N VAL A 402 21.71 22.66 -14.39
CA VAL A 402 21.97 24.11 -14.39
C VAL A 402 21.40 24.79 -15.65
N ASN A 403 21.47 24.15 -16.82
CA ASN A 403 20.91 24.70 -18.05
C ASN A 403 19.36 24.69 -18.01
N GLU A 404 18.76 23.62 -17.55
CA GLU A 404 17.30 23.54 -17.31
C GLU A 404 16.83 24.66 -16.38
N GLY A 405 17.53 24.89 -15.26
CA GLY A 405 17.23 26.00 -14.35
C GLY A 405 17.36 27.39 -14.98
N ARG A 406 18.30 27.57 -15.89
CA ARG A 406 18.42 28.82 -16.65
C ARG A 406 17.29 29.02 -17.64
N GLU A 407 16.86 27.97 -18.32
CA GLU A 407 15.72 27.99 -19.24
C GLU A 407 14.43 28.26 -18.49
N LEU A 408 14.22 27.57 -17.35
CA LEU A 408 13.10 27.82 -16.47
C LEU A 408 13.01 29.30 -16.08
N LEU A 409 14.10 29.87 -15.59
CA LEU A 409 14.19 31.27 -15.18
C LEU A 409 13.97 32.24 -16.34
N ALA A 410 14.47 31.92 -17.53
CA ALA A 410 14.30 32.75 -18.73
C ALA A 410 12.83 32.81 -19.20
N ASN A 411 12.09 31.71 -18.98
CA ASN A 411 10.68 31.58 -19.36
C ASN A 411 9.71 32.01 -18.25
N ALA A 412 10.23 32.18 -17.02
CA ALA A 412 9.41 32.60 -15.89
C ALA A 412 8.93 34.05 -16.06
N SER A 413 7.69 34.30 -15.67
CA SER A 413 7.13 35.66 -15.69
C SER A 413 6.12 35.90 -14.57
N VAL A 414 5.98 37.16 -14.17
CA VAL A 414 4.96 37.62 -13.24
C VAL A 414 4.13 38.68 -13.94
N LYS A 415 2.84 38.35 -14.20
CA LYS A 415 1.87 39.23 -14.87
C LYS A 415 0.90 39.83 -13.87
N VAL A 416 0.79 41.15 -13.86
CA VAL A 416 -0.16 41.91 -13.06
C VAL A 416 -1.13 42.59 -13.98
N LYS A 417 -2.42 42.22 -13.90
CA LYS A 417 -3.47 42.83 -14.75
C LYS A 417 -4.00 44.14 -14.19
N GLY A 418 -4.08 44.27 -12.88
CA GLY A 418 -4.57 45.46 -12.18
C GLY A 418 -3.44 46.18 -11.45
N ILE A 419 -3.32 46.05 -10.14
CA ILE A 419 -2.45 46.89 -9.29
C ILE A 419 -1.37 46.04 -8.60
N ALA A 420 -0.11 46.52 -8.67
CA ALA A 420 0.94 46.11 -7.77
C ALA A 420 1.10 47.17 -6.68
N TYR A 421 0.81 46.80 -5.44
CA TYR A 421 0.85 47.73 -4.32
C TYR A 421 2.25 47.95 -3.77
N GLN A 422 2.42 49.09 -3.09
CA GLN A 422 3.62 49.36 -2.33
C GLN A 422 3.91 48.24 -1.32
N GLY A 423 5.18 47.88 -1.13
CA GLY A 423 5.59 46.79 -0.24
C GLY A 423 5.72 45.44 -0.90
N LEU A 424 5.22 45.26 -2.13
CA LEU A 424 5.42 44.05 -2.91
C LEU A 424 6.94 43.82 -3.19
N VAL A 425 7.38 42.61 -3.00
CA VAL A 425 8.72 42.15 -3.36
C VAL A 425 8.60 41.04 -4.40
N VAL A 426 9.27 41.21 -5.54
CA VAL A 426 9.39 40.14 -6.55
C VAL A 426 10.86 39.76 -6.67
N GLU A 427 11.11 38.44 -6.59
CA GLU A 427 12.46 37.86 -6.69
C GLU A 427 12.52 36.90 -7.88
N MET A 428 13.55 37.03 -8.70
CA MET A 428 13.84 36.18 -9.86
C MET A 428 15.34 36.02 -10.00
N GLY A 429 15.85 34.78 -10.06
CA GLY A 429 17.27 34.50 -10.23
C GLY A 429 18.18 35.15 -9.17
N GLY A 430 17.70 35.22 -7.91
CA GLY A 430 18.41 35.87 -6.81
C GLY A 430 18.39 37.42 -6.83
N THR A 431 17.74 38.01 -7.83
CA THR A 431 17.56 39.46 -7.92
C THR A 431 16.21 39.87 -7.36
N ARG A 432 16.21 40.86 -6.46
CA ARG A 432 14.99 41.38 -5.78
C ARG A 432 14.59 42.71 -6.36
N LYS A 433 13.30 42.87 -6.63
CA LYS A 433 12.68 44.16 -6.98
C LYS A 433 11.57 44.46 -5.97
N GLN A 434 11.77 45.50 -5.19
CA GLN A 434 10.76 46.01 -4.25
C GLN A 434 10.00 47.18 -4.88
N PHE A 435 8.69 47.18 -4.74
CA PHE A 435 7.81 48.26 -5.14
C PHE A 435 7.72 49.28 -4.02
N LEU A 436 8.34 50.43 -4.20
CA LEU A 436 8.32 51.54 -3.24
C LEU A 436 7.06 52.40 -3.36
N GLU A 437 6.40 52.31 -4.49
CA GLU A 437 5.15 53.02 -4.82
C GLU A 437 4.18 52.02 -5.48
N THR A 438 2.90 52.33 -5.40
CA THR A 438 1.86 51.54 -6.07
C THR A 438 1.92 51.77 -7.58
N MET A 439 1.85 50.69 -8.34
CA MET A 439 1.94 50.74 -9.81
C MET A 439 0.67 50.12 -10.42
N GLU A 440 0.08 50.84 -11.36
CA GLU A 440 -1.07 50.35 -12.15
C GLU A 440 -0.62 49.50 -13.34
N GLY A 441 -1.33 48.40 -13.59
CA GLY A 441 -1.13 47.49 -14.70
C GLY A 441 -1.97 47.85 -15.94
N PRO A 442 -1.99 46.99 -16.97
CA PRO A 442 -1.29 45.72 -17.02
C PRO A 442 0.22 45.85 -17.32
N PHE A 443 0.99 45.00 -16.68
CA PHE A 443 2.42 44.83 -16.98
C PHE A 443 2.89 43.40 -16.67
N GLU A 444 4.03 43.03 -17.27
CA GLU A 444 4.71 41.75 -17.08
C GLU A 444 6.14 41.97 -16.59
N MET A 445 6.59 41.20 -15.62
CA MET A 445 7.97 41.12 -15.18
C MET A 445 8.61 39.85 -15.71
N LYS A 446 9.79 39.97 -16.30
CA LYS A 446 10.63 38.85 -16.78
C LYS A 446 12.07 39.04 -16.33
N PHE A 447 12.79 37.92 -16.25
CA PHE A 447 14.21 37.97 -15.90
C PHE A 447 15.10 38.03 -17.13
N ASP A 448 15.96 39.05 -17.22
CA ASP A 448 17.04 39.12 -18.22
C ASP A 448 18.24 38.36 -17.68
N VAL A 449 18.42 37.13 -18.12
CA VAL A 449 19.51 36.24 -17.68
C VAL A 449 20.87 36.84 -18.00
N ALA A 450 21.00 37.52 -19.12
CA ALA A 450 22.29 38.11 -19.55
C ALA A 450 22.72 39.28 -18.65
N LYS A 451 21.74 40.14 -18.27
CA LYS A 451 21.99 41.34 -17.46
C LYS A 451 21.71 41.11 -15.98
N LYS A 452 21.29 39.93 -15.59
CA LYS A 452 20.90 39.55 -14.20
C LYS A 452 19.97 40.59 -13.54
N ARG A 453 18.91 40.99 -14.25
CA ARG A 453 17.94 41.98 -13.74
C ARG A 453 16.51 41.64 -14.14
N ILE A 454 15.58 42.10 -13.33
CA ILE A 454 14.14 41.99 -13.61
C ILE A 454 13.75 43.12 -14.55
N LEU A 455 13.22 42.77 -15.73
CA LEU A 455 12.67 43.70 -16.69
C LEU A 455 11.19 43.90 -16.41
N LEU A 456 10.70 45.11 -16.55
CA LEU A 456 9.31 45.47 -16.46
C LEU A 456 8.80 45.86 -17.85
N LEU A 457 7.91 45.06 -18.38
CA LEU A 457 7.32 45.19 -19.71
C LEU A 457 5.88 45.70 -19.57
N SER A 458 5.62 46.96 -19.90
CA SER A 458 4.24 47.45 -19.90
C SER A 458 3.57 47.06 -21.22
N GLU A 459 2.40 46.43 -21.15
CA GLU A 459 1.52 46.29 -22.32
C GLU A 459 1.02 47.67 -22.69
N LYS A 460 1.49 48.26 -23.79
CA LYS A 460 0.90 49.48 -24.34
C LYS A 460 -0.55 49.19 -24.63
N LYS A 461 -1.47 49.92 -23.96
CA LYS A 461 -2.87 49.96 -24.39
C LYS A 461 -2.90 50.32 -25.89
N ARG A 462 -3.26 49.35 -26.75
CA ARG A 462 -3.65 49.63 -28.14
C ARG A 462 -5.04 50.24 -28.15
#